data_a5cb530a6ed77450d913a954d3548c4f
#
_entry.id   a5cb530a6ed77450d913a954d3548c4f
#
_cell.length_a   1.000
_cell.length_b   1.000
_cell.length_c   1.000
_cell.angle_alpha   90.00
_cell.angle_beta   90.00
_cell.angle_gamma   90.00
#
_symmetry.space_group_name_H-M   'P 1'
#
loop_
_entity.id
_entity.type
_entity.pdbx_description
1 polymer ?
#
loop_
_entity_poly.entity_id
_entity_poly.type
_entity_poly.pdbx_seq_one_letter_code
_entity_poly.pdbx_strand_id
1 'polypeptide(L)'
;LKGSTLNVTNMSFMTDVMVTIRFINDEIFQDYITSENTDLVIPNEVEYSNFSYLFMGFEHLLGGYDHILFVFGLVFLISGWFNLIKTITSFTIAHSITLALSSLGVVRLPQTATEAVIALTIIYLAYEILDKKDLRKIPWHIPFGFGLIHGFGFAGALMEIGFSGQSLF
;
A
#
# COMPACT_ATOMS: atom_id res chain seq x y z
N LEU A 1 -26.23 -10.03 -12.33
CA LEU A 1 -25.77 -8.65 -12.08
C LEU A 1 -24.68 -8.20 -13.07
N LYS A 2 -23.94 -9.15 -13.72
CA LYS A 2 -22.94 -8.78 -14.74
C LYS A 2 -23.61 -7.97 -15.86
N GLY A 3 -22.97 -6.87 -16.27
CA GLY A 3 -23.49 -5.94 -17.26
C GLY A 3 -24.60 -4.99 -16.78
N SER A 4 -24.93 -5.00 -15.50
CA SER A 4 -25.95 -4.11 -14.92
C SER A 4 -25.29 -2.84 -14.35
N THR A 5 -26.07 -1.77 -14.32
CA THR A 5 -25.69 -0.53 -13.61
C THR A 5 -26.44 -0.48 -12.29
N LEU A 6 -25.72 -0.24 -11.21
CA LEU A 6 -26.28 0.00 -9.89
C LEU A 6 -26.23 1.50 -9.62
N ASN A 7 -27.39 2.12 -9.45
CA ASN A 7 -27.51 3.53 -9.12
C ASN A 7 -27.83 3.70 -7.63
N VAL A 8 -27.10 4.55 -6.95
CA VAL A 8 -27.31 4.86 -5.53
C VAL A 8 -27.83 6.29 -5.42
N THR A 9 -29.05 6.42 -4.91
CA THR A 9 -29.71 7.72 -4.69
C THR A 9 -29.58 8.17 -3.24
N ASN A 10 -29.62 9.48 -3.02
CA ASN A 10 -29.57 10.13 -1.68
C ASN A 10 -28.23 9.96 -0.94
N MET A 11 -27.11 9.94 -1.65
CA MET A 11 -25.80 10.03 -0.99
C MET A 11 -25.58 11.43 -0.39
N SER A 12 -25.01 11.46 0.81
CA SER A 12 -24.52 12.71 1.42
C SER A 12 -23.28 13.21 0.70
N PHE A 13 -23.13 14.53 0.55
CA PHE A 13 -22.03 15.19 -0.18
C PHE A 13 -20.59 14.86 0.32
N MET A 14 -20.45 14.13 1.40
CA MET A 14 -19.15 13.82 2.01
C MET A 14 -18.88 12.31 2.20
N THR A 15 -19.61 11.45 1.50
CA THR A 15 -19.48 10.01 1.74
C THR A 15 -19.15 9.28 0.45
N ASP A 16 -17.94 8.81 0.33
CA ASP A 16 -17.56 7.83 -0.68
C ASP A 16 -17.91 6.45 -0.15
N VAL A 17 -18.58 5.65 -0.94
CA VAL A 17 -19.03 4.30 -0.58
C VAL A 17 -18.31 3.28 -1.45
N MET A 18 -17.53 2.42 -0.82
CA MET A 18 -16.96 1.26 -1.50
C MET A 18 -18.01 0.15 -1.61
N VAL A 19 -18.29 -0.28 -2.82
CA VAL A 19 -19.21 -1.38 -3.10
C VAL A 19 -18.40 -2.62 -3.46
N THR A 20 -18.61 -3.69 -2.70
CA THR A 20 -18.01 -5.00 -2.97
C THR A 20 -19.10 -5.97 -3.42
N ILE A 21 -18.99 -6.48 -4.64
CA ILE A 21 -19.89 -7.49 -5.19
C ILE A 21 -19.14 -8.81 -5.30
N ARG A 22 -19.62 -9.82 -4.56
CA ARG A 22 -19.11 -11.20 -4.70
C ARG A 22 -20.07 -11.98 -5.62
N PHE A 23 -19.53 -12.47 -6.72
CA PHE A 23 -20.27 -13.35 -7.63
C PHE A 23 -20.30 -14.80 -7.10
N ILE A 24 -21.21 -15.61 -7.63
CA ILE A 24 -21.41 -17.02 -7.21
C ILE A 24 -20.15 -17.88 -7.53
N ASN A 25 -19.36 -17.47 -8.51
CA ASN A 25 -18.08 -18.11 -8.88
C ASN A 25 -16.87 -17.59 -8.07
N ASP A 26 -17.11 -16.97 -6.91
CA ASP A 26 -16.12 -16.35 -6.03
C ASP A 26 -15.32 -15.18 -6.63
N GLU A 27 -15.65 -14.73 -7.83
CA GLU A 27 -15.11 -13.46 -8.35
C GLU A 27 -15.60 -12.30 -7.48
N ILE A 28 -14.71 -11.37 -7.18
CA ILE A 28 -15.03 -10.17 -6.41
C ILE A 28 -14.84 -8.96 -7.31
N PHE A 29 -15.86 -8.14 -7.43
CA PHE A 29 -15.80 -6.84 -8.08
C PHE A 29 -15.92 -5.76 -7.02
N GLN A 30 -15.05 -4.76 -7.09
CA GLN A 30 -15.06 -3.62 -6.18
C GLN A 30 -14.92 -2.34 -6.96
N ASP A 31 -15.69 -1.35 -6.56
CA ASP A 31 -15.61 -0.02 -7.11
C ASP A 31 -16.16 0.99 -6.11
N TYR A 32 -15.88 2.27 -6.33
CA TYR A 32 -16.30 3.36 -5.47
C TYR A 32 -17.45 4.13 -6.09
N ILE A 33 -18.45 4.44 -5.27
CA ILE A 33 -19.51 5.38 -5.59
C ILE A 33 -19.22 6.66 -4.83
N THR A 34 -19.07 7.75 -5.57
CA THR A 34 -18.84 9.08 -5.01
C THR A 34 -20.08 9.94 -5.16
N SER A 35 -20.12 11.07 -4.46
CA SER A 35 -21.21 12.05 -4.61
C SER A 35 -21.32 12.63 -6.03
N GLU A 36 -20.24 12.60 -6.82
CA GLU A 36 -20.20 13.06 -8.20
C GLU A 36 -20.53 11.95 -9.22
N ASN A 37 -20.24 10.70 -8.87
CA ASN A 37 -20.51 9.54 -9.71
C ASN A 37 -21.30 8.50 -8.91
N THR A 38 -22.61 8.54 -9.05
CA THR A 38 -23.56 7.67 -8.33
C THR A 38 -23.85 6.35 -9.06
N ASP A 39 -23.30 6.18 -10.26
CA ASP A 39 -23.53 5.02 -11.11
C ASP A 39 -22.35 4.06 -11.05
N LEU A 40 -22.61 2.83 -10.62
CA LEU A 40 -21.66 1.74 -10.62
C LEU A 40 -21.99 0.79 -11.77
N VAL A 41 -21.13 0.72 -12.78
CA VAL A 41 -21.27 -0.20 -13.91
C VAL A 41 -20.58 -1.52 -13.58
N ILE A 42 -21.35 -2.59 -13.41
CA ILE A 42 -20.82 -3.92 -13.12
C ILE A 42 -20.34 -4.56 -14.43
N PRO A 43 -19.05 -4.82 -14.64
CA PRO A 43 -18.53 -5.38 -15.88
C PRO A 43 -19.06 -6.81 -16.10
N ASN A 44 -19.18 -7.19 -17.38
CA ASN A 44 -19.56 -8.56 -17.76
C ASN A 44 -18.50 -9.60 -17.39
N GLU A 45 -17.22 -9.20 -17.44
CA GLU A 45 -16.07 -10.01 -17.07
C GLU A 45 -15.15 -9.13 -16.21
N VAL A 46 -14.71 -9.69 -15.09
CA VAL A 46 -13.71 -9.04 -14.23
C VAL A 46 -12.35 -9.56 -14.68
N GLU A 47 -11.75 -8.91 -15.66
CA GLU A 47 -10.37 -9.20 -16.06
C GLU A 47 -9.41 -8.50 -15.09
N TYR A 48 -8.86 -9.24 -14.16
CA TYR A 48 -7.68 -8.80 -13.41
C TYR A 48 -6.45 -8.98 -14.29
N SER A 49 -6.07 -7.97 -15.02
CA SER A 49 -4.79 -7.95 -15.71
C SER A 49 -3.67 -7.84 -14.69
N ASN A 50 -2.56 -8.58 -14.90
CA ASN A 50 -1.34 -8.42 -14.09
C ASN A 50 -0.85 -6.96 -14.07
N PHE A 51 -1.18 -6.18 -15.10
CA PHE A 51 -0.91 -4.75 -15.18
C PHE A 51 -1.74 -3.92 -14.19
N SER A 52 -2.95 -4.35 -13.83
CA SER A 52 -3.80 -3.63 -12.89
C SER A 52 -3.17 -3.59 -11.50
N TYR A 53 -2.55 -4.69 -11.06
CA TYR A 53 -1.82 -4.75 -9.79
C TYR A 53 -0.56 -3.89 -9.80
N LEU A 54 0.15 -3.86 -10.92
CA LEU A 54 1.33 -3.00 -11.07
C LEU A 54 0.94 -1.52 -10.99
N PHE A 55 -0.15 -1.13 -11.66
CA PHE A 55 -0.65 0.24 -11.65
C PHE A 55 -1.14 0.65 -10.25
N MET A 56 -1.89 -0.23 -9.57
CA MET A 56 -2.34 -0.02 -8.20
C MET A 56 -1.15 0.17 -7.23
N GLY A 57 -0.11 -0.66 -7.37
CA GLY A 57 1.12 -0.50 -6.59
C GLY A 57 1.84 0.82 -6.86
N PHE A 58 1.82 1.29 -8.10
CA PHE A 58 2.40 2.57 -8.49
C PHE A 58 1.59 3.76 -7.94
N GLU A 59 0.26 3.72 -8.03
CA GLU A 59 -0.63 4.73 -7.43
C GLU A 59 -0.46 4.78 -5.92
N HIS A 60 -0.40 3.62 -5.25
CA HIS A 60 -0.16 3.55 -3.82
C HIS A 60 1.18 4.21 -3.43
N LEU A 61 2.25 3.91 -4.19
CA LEU A 61 3.57 4.50 -3.94
C LEU A 61 3.55 6.03 -4.09
N LEU A 62 2.88 6.55 -5.12
CA LEU A 62 2.79 8.00 -5.37
C LEU A 62 1.77 8.70 -4.48
N GLY A 63 0.70 8.02 -4.08
CA GLY A 63 -0.32 8.55 -3.18
C GLY A 63 0.11 8.54 -1.71
N GLY A 64 1.06 7.67 -1.33
CA GLY A 64 1.58 7.58 0.03
C GLY A 64 2.64 8.65 0.31
N TYR A 65 2.27 9.75 1.01
CA TYR A 65 3.23 10.79 1.40
C TYR A 65 4.38 10.25 2.25
N ASP A 66 4.13 9.24 3.08
CA ASP A 66 5.11 8.53 3.89
C ASP A 66 6.15 7.80 3.03
N HIS A 67 5.73 7.12 1.96
CA HIS A 67 6.65 6.48 1.00
C HIS A 67 7.52 7.50 0.28
N ILE A 68 6.93 8.58 -0.20
CA ILE A 68 7.66 9.66 -0.88
C ILE A 68 8.69 10.28 0.06
N LEU A 69 8.28 10.67 1.27
CA LEU A 69 9.16 11.28 2.26
C LEU A 69 10.28 10.32 2.68
N PHE A 70 9.97 9.03 2.83
CA PHE A 70 10.95 8.02 3.17
C PHE A 70 12.00 7.85 2.07
N VAL A 71 11.56 7.73 0.80
CA VAL A 71 12.47 7.62 -0.35
C VAL A 71 13.35 8.86 -0.50
N PHE A 72 12.77 10.06 -0.35
CA PHE A 72 13.55 11.31 -0.33
C PHE A 72 14.58 11.30 0.78
N GLY A 73 14.17 10.93 2.00
CA GLY A 73 15.08 10.79 3.13
C GLY A 73 16.28 9.88 2.82
N LEU A 74 16.03 8.71 2.23
CA LEU A 74 17.09 7.78 1.82
C LEU A 74 18.02 8.38 0.75
N VAL A 75 17.46 9.05 -0.27
CA VAL A 75 18.24 9.66 -1.36
C VAL A 75 19.17 10.75 -0.82
N PHE A 76 18.70 11.57 0.13
CA PHE A 76 19.54 12.60 0.75
C PHE A 76 20.58 12.04 1.69
N LEU A 77 20.27 10.91 2.33
CA LEU A 77 21.09 10.34 3.39
C LEU A 77 22.21 9.45 2.85
N ILE A 78 21.97 8.76 1.71
CA ILE A 78 22.89 7.74 1.19
C ILE A 78 23.72 8.30 0.06
N SER A 79 25.04 8.27 0.24
CA SER A 79 25.98 8.63 -0.81
C SER A 79 26.42 7.42 -1.63
N GLY A 80 26.31 7.57 -2.94
CA GLY A 80 26.77 6.58 -3.91
C GLY A 80 25.67 5.64 -4.42
N TRP A 81 25.62 5.51 -5.73
CA TRP A 81 24.60 4.77 -6.46
C TRP A 81 24.45 3.31 -6.02
N PHE A 82 25.56 2.61 -5.84
CA PHE A 82 25.52 1.20 -5.40
C PHE A 82 24.96 1.03 -3.99
N ASN A 83 25.28 1.95 -3.08
CA ASN A 83 24.73 1.91 -1.72
C ASN A 83 23.24 2.21 -1.72
N LEU A 84 22.81 3.15 -2.55
CA LEU A 84 21.39 3.49 -2.70
C LEU A 84 20.60 2.29 -3.24
N ILE A 85 21.05 1.66 -4.32
CA ILE A 85 20.40 0.45 -4.87
C ILE A 85 20.33 -0.66 -3.81
N LYS A 86 21.44 -0.94 -3.12
CA LYS A 86 21.49 -1.97 -2.08
C LYS A 86 20.48 -1.69 -0.97
N THR A 87 20.37 -0.44 -0.55
CA THR A 87 19.45 0.01 0.49
C THR A 87 18.00 -0.14 0.05
N ILE A 88 17.66 0.36 -1.13
CA ILE A 88 16.30 0.24 -1.69
C ILE A 88 15.93 -1.23 -1.88
N THR A 89 16.83 -2.04 -2.42
CA THR A 89 16.58 -3.49 -2.61
C THR A 89 16.33 -4.19 -1.27
N SER A 90 17.15 -3.90 -0.25
CA SER A 90 17.00 -4.46 1.10
C SER A 90 15.64 -4.09 1.71
N PHE A 91 15.25 -2.83 1.60
CA PHE A 91 13.94 -2.34 2.04
C PHE A 91 12.81 -3.05 1.29
N THR A 92 12.88 -3.11 -0.04
CA THR A 92 11.82 -3.69 -0.88
C THR A 92 11.61 -5.17 -0.60
N ILE A 93 12.68 -5.95 -0.41
CA ILE A 93 12.59 -7.37 -0.05
C ILE A 93 11.88 -7.53 1.28
N ALA A 94 12.29 -6.78 2.30
CA ALA A 94 11.69 -6.83 3.63
C ALA A 94 10.21 -6.42 3.61
N HIS A 95 9.90 -5.33 2.91
CA HIS A 95 8.53 -4.84 2.69
C HIS A 95 7.65 -5.90 2.03
N SER A 96 8.13 -6.53 0.96
CA SER A 96 7.38 -7.57 0.25
C SER A 96 7.11 -8.79 1.13
N ILE A 97 8.04 -9.19 2.00
CA ILE A 97 7.84 -10.30 2.94
C ILE A 97 6.70 -10.00 3.90
N THR A 98 6.71 -8.85 4.56
CA THR A 98 5.68 -8.49 5.55
C THR A 98 4.35 -8.17 4.90
N LEU A 99 4.35 -7.57 3.71
CA LEU A 99 3.15 -7.39 2.91
C LEU A 99 2.50 -8.73 2.58
N ALA A 100 3.28 -9.72 2.10
CA ALA A 100 2.77 -11.06 1.81
C ALA A 100 2.22 -11.74 3.07
N LEU A 101 2.93 -11.71 4.19
CA LEU A 101 2.47 -12.29 5.46
C LEU A 101 1.17 -11.66 5.96
N SER A 102 1.01 -10.37 5.77
CA SER A 102 -0.17 -9.65 6.20
C SER A 102 -1.35 -9.85 5.25
N SER A 103 -1.13 -9.83 3.92
CA SER A 103 -2.18 -10.11 2.93
C SER A 103 -2.72 -11.54 3.03
N LEU A 104 -1.86 -12.51 3.41
CA LEU A 104 -2.27 -13.89 3.72
C LEU A 104 -2.96 -14.04 5.09
N GLY A 105 -3.09 -12.95 5.86
CA GLY A 105 -3.73 -12.96 7.17
C GLY A 105 -2.93 -13.67 8.27
N VAL A 106 -1.66 -14.01 8.01
CA VAL A 106 -0.77 -14.68 8.99
C VAL A 106 -0.44 -13.76 10.16
N VAL A 107 -0.24 -12.47 9.85
CA VAL A 107 0.03 -11.44 10.86
C VAL A 107 -0.92 -10.27 10.62
N ARG A 108 -1.61 -9.84 11.68
CA ARG A 108 -2.51 -8.68 11.66
C ARG A 108 -2.07 -7.70 12.72
N LEU A 109 -1.72 -6.50 12.32
CA LEU A 109 -1.37 -5.41 13.22
C LEU A 109 -2.44 -4.31 13.16
N PRO A 110 -2.69 -3.59 14.27
CA PRO A 110 -3.58 -2.44 14.25
C PRO A 110 -3.02 -1.36 13.30
N GLN A 111 -3.81 -0.92 12.32
CA GLN A 111 -3.40 0.02 11.28
C GLN A 111 -2.82 1.30 11.87
N THR A 112 -3.53 1.94 12.79
CA THR A 112 -3.10 3.20 13.42
C THR A 112 -1.74 3.09 14.13
N ALA A 113 -1.50 1.95 14.80
CA ALA A 113 -0.21 1.72 15.47
C ALA A 113 0.93 1.56 14.45
N THR A 114 0.66 0.86 13.34
CA THR A 114 1.63 0.65 12.27
C THR A 114 1.99 1.98 11.60
N GLU A 115 1.02 2.81 11.26
CA GLU A 115 1.21 4.14 10.69
C GLU A 115 2.02 5.06 11.62
N ALA A 116 1.73 5.02 12.91
CA ALA A 116 2.51 5.78 13.90
C ALA A 116 3.99 5.37 13.92
N VAL A 117 4.28 4.06 13.82
CA VAL A 117 5.67 3.56 13.77
C VAL A 117 6.33 3.91 12.43
N ILE A 118 5.60 3.86 11.30
CA ILE A 118 6.07 4.32 10.00
C ILE A 118 6.48 5.80 10.08
N ALA A 119 5.63 6.66 10.64
CA ALA A 119 5.93 8.08 10.83
C ALA A 119 7.20 8.28 11.68
N LEU A 120 7.41 7.49 12.74
CA LEU A 120 8.64 7.52 13.54
C LEU A 120 9.89 7.15 12.73
N THR A 121 9.79 6.23 11.76
CA THR A 121 10.94 5.91 10.89
C THR A 121 11.32 7.07 9.98
N ILE A 122 10.34 7.84 9.51
CA ILE A 122 10.56 9.06 8.71
C ILE A 122 11.21 10.15 9.56
N ILE A 123 10.73 10.36 10.79
CA ILE A 123 11.31 11.31 11.75
C ILE A 123 12.77 10.91 12.06
N TYR A 124 13.03 9.63 12.24
CA TYR A 124 14.40 9.13 12.45
C TYR A 124 15.31 9.47 11.27
N LEU A 125 14.87 9.24 10.01
CA LEU A 125 15.64 9.62 8.82
C LEU A 125 15.89 11.13 8.76
N ALA A 126 14.87 11.94 9.04
CA ALA A 126 15.00 13.39 9.07
C ALA A 126 16.03 13.86 10.13
N TYR A 127 15.99 13.23 11.30
CA TYR A 127 16.97 13.50 12.36
C TYR A 127 18.41 13.17 11.92
N GLU A 128 18.61 11.99 11.30
CA GLU A 128 19.94 11.58 10.81
C GLU A 128 20.48 12.52 9.73
N ILE A 129 19.61 13.05 8.86
CA ILE A 129 19.99 14.06 7.86
C ILE A 129 20.46 15.35 8.54
N LEU A 130 19.80 15.80 9.61
CA LEU A 130 20.14 17.01 10.35
C LEU A 130 21.43 16.87 11.16
N ASP A 131 21.67 15.68 11.72
CA ASP A 131 22.86 15.43 12.57
C ASP A 131 24.18 15.35 11.77
N LYS A 132 24.11 15.48 10.44
CA LYS A 132 25.27 15.53 9.52
C LYS A 132 26.32 14.44 9.75
N LYS A 133 25.96 13.33 10.37
CA LYS A 133 26.85 12.18 10.47
C LYS A 133 27.18 11.68 9.07
N ASP A 134 28.42 11.23 8.87
CA ASP A 134 28.86 10.67 7.59
C ASP A 134 28.20 9.30 7.36
N LEU A 135 26.93 9.34 6.94
CA LEU A 135 26.07 8.17 6.73
C LEU A 135 26.35 7.46 5.40
N ARG A 136 27.55 7.62 4.84
CA ARG A 136 28.00 6.91 3.63
C ARG A 136 27.90 5.39 3.79
N LYS A 137 27.61 4.90 4.99
CA LYS A 137 27.53 3.46 5.30
C LYS A 137 26.37 3.16 6.25
N ILE A 138 25.13 3.46 5.85
CA ILE A 138 24.01 2.87 6.58
C ILE A 138 24.09 1.35 6.42
N PRO A 139 24.21 0.59 7.51
CA PRO A 139 24.20 -0.86 7.44
C PRO A 139 22.89 -1.34 6.84
N TRP A 140 22.92 -2.28 5.91
CA TRP A 140 21.76 -2.80 5.17
C TRP A 140 20.60 -3.30 6.05
N HIS A 141 20.88 -3.68 7.29
CA HIS A 141 19.88 -4.18 8.23
C HIS A 141 18.93 -3.08 8.74
N ILE A 142 19.34 -1.80 8.75
CA ILE A 142 18.47 -0.69 9.15
C ILE A 142 17.35 -0.48 8.12
N PRO A 143 17.62 -0.26 6.81
CA PRO A 143 16.57 -0.18 5.81
C PRO A 143 15.77 -1.48 5.68
N PHE A 144 16.36 -2.64 5.94
CA PHE A 144 15.64 -3.90 6.03
C PHE A 144 14.60 -3.88 7.15
N GLY A 145 14.98 -3.47 8.36
CA GLY A 145 14.05 -3.33 9.48
C GLY A 145 12.91 -2.34 9.19
N PHE A 146 13.21 -1.21 8.56
CA PHE A 146 12.18 -0.27 8.13
C PHE A 146 11.24 -0.88 7.09
N GLY A 147 11.77 -1.63 6.12
CA GLY A 147 10.96 -2.35 5.14
C GLY A 147 9.96 -3.31 5.79
N LEU A 148 10.40 -4.07 6.81
CA LEU A 148 9.50 -4.96 7.57
C LEU A 148 8.33 -4.20 8.20
N ILE A 149 8.57 -3.02 8.75
CA ILE A 149 7.53 -2.20 9.38
C ILE A 149 6.57 -1.65 8.31
N HIS A 150 7.12 -1.06 7.25
CA HIS A 150 6.33 -0.42 6.19
C HIS A 150 5.42 -1.42 5.43
N GLY A 151 5.85 -2.69 5.29
CA GLY A 151 5.03 -3.70 4.62
C GLY A 151 3.75 -4.06 5.37
N PHE A 152 3.70 -3.86 6.69
CA PHE A 152 2.47 -4.01 7.46
C PHE A 152 1.51 -2.83 7.26
N GLY A 153 2.00 -1.64 6.92
CA GLY A 153 1.17 -0.46 6.71
C GLY A 153 0.24 -0.58 5.51
N PHE A 154 0.69 -1.20 4.43
CA PHE A 154 -0.12 -1.38 3.23
C PHE A 154 -1.16 -2.50 3.35
N ALA A 155 -0.96 -3.44 4.24
CA ALA A 155 -1.85 -4.56 4.40
C ALA A 155 -3.27 -4.16 4.88
N GLY A 156 -3.38 -3.09 5.66
CA GLY A 156 -4.67 -2.52 6.05
C GLY A 156 -5.46 -2.03 4.83
N ALA A 157 -4.84 -1.23 3.99
CA ALA A 157 -5.44 -0.75 2.75
C ALA A 157 -5.82 -1.91 1.80
N LEU A 158 -4.97 -2.95 1.71
CA LEU A 158 -5.27 -4.13 0.89
C LEU A 158 -6.48 -4.94 1.43
N MET A 159 -6.66 -5.00 2.75
CA MET A 159 -7.82 -5.64 3.37
C MET A 159 -9.10 -4.82 3.19
N GLU A 160 -9.02 -3.51 3.21
CA GLU A 160 -10.15 -2.62 2.91
C GLU A 160 -10.60 -2.78 1.45
N ILE A 161 -9.67 -3.03 0.54
CA ILE A 161 -9.95 -3.30 -0.89
C ILE A 161 -10.45 -4.76 -1.11
N GLY A 162 -10.56 -5.59 -0.07
CA GLY A 162 -11.15 -6.94 -0.16
C GLY A 162 -10.19 -8.05 -0.56
N PHE A 163 -8.88 -7.82 -0.53
CA PHE A 163 -7.89 -8.89 -0.58
C PHE A 163 -7.86 -9.66 0.75
N SER A 164 -8.98 -10.22 1.15
CA SER A 164 -8.96 -11.24 2.18
C SER A 164 -8.55 -12.53 1.50
N GLY A 165 -7.44 -13.14 1.94
CA GLY A 165 -6.87 -14.36 1.38
C GLY A 165 -7.77 -15.61 1.45
N GLN A 166 -9.09 -15.44 1.44
CA GLN A 166 -10.09 -16.52 1.39
C GLN A 166 -10.34 -17.07 -0.02
N SER A 167 -9.74 -16.48 -1.06
CA SER A 167 -9.88 -16.96 -2.44
C SER A 167 -8.69 -17.75 -2.97
N LEU A 168 -7.71 -18.10 -2.12
CA LEU A 168 -6.52 -18.86 -2.54
C LEU A 168 -6.55 -20.34 -2.09
N PHE A 169 -7.69 -20.86 -1.57
CA PHE A 169 -7.87 -22.29 -1.25
C PHE A 169 -9.21 -22.78 -1.72
#